data_d2a3df195d972efa542d16246f6ff80b
#
_entry.id   d2a3df195d972efa542d16246f6ff80b
#
_cell.length_a   1.000
_cell.length_b   1.000
_cell.length_c   1.000
_cell.angle_alpha   90.00
_cell.angle_beta   90.00
_cell.angle_gamma   90.00
#
_symmetry.space_group_name_H-M   'P 1'
#
loop_
_entity.id
_entity.type
_entity.pdbx_description
1 polymer ?
#
loop_
_entity_poly.entity_id
_entity_poly.type
_entity_poly.pdbx_seq_one_letter_code
_entity_poly.pdbx_strand_id
1 'polypeptide(L)'
;MDQPISVRTNLVSGQGSLRDAAEIVDGRVFLITDPGIVAAGHVARLEDIFAAKQIACHRFDAVTSNPSEADVDTCRAALQSAYGDSGADWLVALGGGSCIDVAKGCSTLAASGGRMRDYLGHQPTAQEQAPVLAIPTTAGTGSEVQSFALITNDDTGRKMACGGEAPAVAILDPDLTRSQPPFVAACSGLDTLAHAVETAVTNVRTTASLHYAHEAWRLVERNFEPSLRQPDDLNARSAMLRASAAAGIAIENSMLGAAHSMANPLTTHFDIVHGQAVGQMLPFVVRFNAENK
;
A
#
# COMPACT_ATOMS: atom_id res chain seq x y z
N MET A 1 1.80 28.77 5.96
CA MET A 1 2.88 28.11 6.72
C MET A 1 3.01 26.71 6.13
N ASP A 2 4.17 26.39 5.56
CA ASP A 2 4.43 25.02 5.07
C ASP A 2 4.32 24.05 6.25
N GLN A 3 3.45 23.06 6.12
CA GLN A 3 3.41 21.97 7.09
C GLN A 3 4.71 21.16 7.00
N PRO A 4 5.23 20.65 8.12
CA PRO A 4 6.42 19.81 8.08
C PRO A 4 6.13 18.57 7.21
N ILE A 5 7.15 18.16 6.42
CA ILE A 5 7.06 16.95 5.60
C ILE A 5 6.80 15.74 6.50
N SER A 6 5.72 15.04 6.24
CA SER A 6 5.43 13.77 6.91
C SER A 6 5.98 12.62 6.07
N VAL A 7 7.21 12.17 6.39
CA VAL A 7 7.76 10.89 5.93
C VAL A 7 8.02 10.08 7.19
N ARG A 8 7.14 9.13 7.48
CA ARG A 8 7.16 8.34 8.72
C ARG A 8 7.74 6.95 8.52
N THR A 9 7.81 6.48 7.28
CA THR A 9 8.26 5.14 6.93
C THR A 9 9.73 5.14 6.54
N ASN A 10 10.52 4.26 7.13
CA ASN A 10 11.88 4.00 6.69
C ASN A 10 11.87 3.11 5.44
N LEU A 11 12.57 3.53 4.38
CA LEU A 11 12.61 2.81 3.12
C LEU A 11 13.91 2.00 3.01
N VAL A 12 13.76 0.69 2.80
CA VAL A 12 14.84 -0.24 2.42
C VAL A 12 14.59 -0.63 0.97
N SER A 13 15.53 -0.41 0.06
CA SER A 13 15.31 -0.67 -1.36
C SER A 13 16.49 -1.33 -2.02
N GLY A 14 16.20 -2.24 -2.96
CA GLY A 14 17.21 -2.89 -3.78
C GLY A 14 16.85 -4.35 -4.06
N GLN A 15 17.51 -4.89 -5.08
CA GLN A 15 17.34 -6.29 -5.43
C GLN A 15 17.76 -7.21 -4.28
N GLY A 16 16.87 -8.14 -3.90
CA GLY A 16 17.10 -9.10 -2.83
C GLY A 16 17.00 -8.51 -1.42
N SER A 17 16.49 -7.27 -1.28
CA SER A 17 16.32 -6.64 0.05
C SER A 17 15.26 -7.33 0.92
N LEU A 18 14.48 -8.27 0.39
CA LEU A 18 13.62 -9.14 1.19
C LEU A 18 14.34 -9.80 2.36
N ARG A 19 15.62 -10.14 2.19
CA ARG A 19 16.45 -10.75 3.26
C ARG A 19 16.62 -9.85 4.49
N ASP A 20 16.52 -8.53 4.31
CA ASP A 20 16.70 -7.56 5.38
C ASP A 20 15.51 -7.55 6.35
N ALA A 21 14.39 -8.21 5.98
CA ALA A 21 13.22 -8.35 6.84
C ALA A 21 13.57 -8.96 8.20
N ALA A 22 14.45 -9.97 8.24
CA ALA A 22 14.87 -10.63 9.46
C ALA A 22 15.88 -9.82 10.31
N GLU A 23 16.40 -8.72 9.80
CA GLU A 23 17.22 -7.78 10.57
C GLU A 23 16.38 -6.59 11.09
N ILE A 24 15.18 -6.41 10.55
CA ILE A 24 14.25 -5.33 10.90
C ILE A 24 13.30 -5.78 12.00
N VAL A 25 12.72 -6.98 11.86
CA VAL A 25 11.75 -7.49 12.83
C VAL A 25 12.43 -8.26 13.94
N ASP A 26 11.85 -8.18 15.13
CA ASP A 26 12.22 -8.98 16.29
C ASP A 26 10.99 -9.57 16.96
N GLY A 27 11.18 -10.56 17.84
CA GLY A 27 10.09 -11.16 18.59
C GLY A 27 9.13 -12.00 17.73
N ARG A 28 7.83 -11.80 17.93
CA ARG A 28 6.74 -12.56 17.30
C ARG A 28 6.22 -11.82 16.08
N VAL A 29 6.23 -12.49 14.95
CA VAL A 29 5.78 -11.92 13.66
C VAL A 29 4.43 -12.51 13.27
N PHE A 30 3.49 -11.63 12.89
CA PHE A 30 2.25 -12.02 12.24
C PHE A 30 2.31 -11.60 10.76
N LEU A 31 2.46 -12.58 9.88
CA LEU A 31 2.57 -12.38 8.43
C LEU A 31 1.17 -12.34 7.80
N ILE A 32 0.88 -11.25 7.08
CA ILE A 32 -0.40 -11.00 6.40
C ILE A 32 -0.15 -10.97 4.90
N THR A 33 -0.86 -11.83 4.17
CA THR A 33 -0.66 -12.02 2.73
C THR A 33 -1.94 -12.53 2.06
N ASP A 34 -1.86 -12.78 0.75
CA ASP A 34 -2.94 -13.34 -0.05
C ASP A 34 -2.54 -14.67 -0.74
N PRO A 35 -3.53 -15.48 -1.19
CA PRO A 35 -3.25 -16.77 -1.84
C PRO A 35 -2.40 -16.66 -3.11
N GLY A 36 -2.48 -15.53 -3.84
CA GLY A 36 -1.68 -15.31 -5.06
C GLY A 36 -0.19 -15.15 -4.74
N ILE A 37 0.13 -14.46 -3.66
CA ILE A 37 1.51 -14.27 -3.19
C ILE A 37 2.09 -15.58 -2.61
N VAL A 38 1.24 -16.39 -1.94
CA VAL A 38 1.62 -17.75 -1.53
C VAL A 38 1.97 -18.58 -2.77
N ALA A 39 1.10 -18.60 -3.77
CA ALA A 39 1.33 -19.37 -5.01
C ALA A 39 2.55 -18.88 -5.81
N ALA A 40 2.90 -17.59 -5.72
CA ALA A 40 4.11 -17.03 -6.34
C ALA A 40 5.41 -17.42 -5.62
N GLY A 41 5.32 -18.10 -4.45
CA GLY A 41 6.47 -18.57 -3.69
C GLY A 41 7.18 -17.51 -2.84
N HIS A 42 6.66 -16.26 -2.81
CA HIS A 42 7.29 -15.18 -2.04
C HIS A 42 7.17 -15.41 -0.53
N VAL A 43 6.05 -15.99 -0.09
CA VAL A 43 5.80 -16.31 1.32
C VAL A 43 6.80 -17.33 1.81
N ALA A 44 7.01 -18.45 1.07
CA ALA A 44 7.97 -19.47 1.45
C ALA A 44 9.39 -18.89 1.59
N ARG A 45 9.80 -18.02 0.65
CA ARG A 45 11.11 -17.33 0.75
C ARG A 45 11.25 -16.49 2.02
N LEU A 46 10.19 -15.75 2.42
CA LEU A 46 10.21 -14.95 3.63
C LEU A 46 10.20 -15.82 4.89
N GLU A 47 9.38 -16.87 4.91
CA GLU A 47 9.34 -17.84 6.02
C GLU A 47 10.70 -18.53 6.22
N ASP A 48 11.41 -18.91 5.13
CA ASP A 48 12.77 -19.47 5.19
C ASP A 48 13.76 -18.45 5.80
N ILE A 49 13.67 -17.17 5.44
CA ILE A 49 14.50 -16.10 6.00
C ILE A 49 14.26 -15.96 7.51
N PHE A 50 13.01 -15.97 7.95
CA PHE A 50 12.66 -15.89 9.37
C PHE A 50 13.09 -17.15 10.13
N ALA A 51 12.88 -18.34 9.55
CA ALA A 51 13.31 -19.61 10.15
C ALA A 51 14.83 -19.67 10.37
N ALA A 52 15.63 -19.19 9.41
CA ALA A 52 17.08 -19.12 9.53
C ALA A 52 17.57 -18.24 10.71
N LYS A 53 16.75 -17.27 11.13
CA LYS A 53 17.00 -16.38 12.28
C LYS A 53 16.22 -16.78 13.53
N GLN A 54 15.50 -17.91 13.51
CA GLN A 54 14.66 -18.39 14.60
C GLN A 54 13.55 -17.41 15.02
N ILE A 55 13.08 -16.58 14.08
CA ILE A 55 11.96 -15.66 14.30
C ILE A 55 10.65 -16.45 14.24
N ALA A 56 9.84 -16.37 15.30
CA ALA A 56 8.53 -17.00 15.33
C ALA A 56 7.55 -16.26 14.42
N CYS A 57 7.04 -16.93 13.39
CA CYS A 57 6.13 -16.35 12.41
C CYS A 57 4.83 -17.16 12.34
N HIS A 58 3.70 -16.48 12.50
CA HIS A 58 2.38 -17.04 12.23
C HIS A 58 1.78 -16.37 11.00
N ARG A 59 1.17 -17.14 10.08
CA ARG A 59 0.68 -16.66 8.80
C ARG A 59 -0.84 -16.55 8.77
N PHE A 60 -1.32 -15.44 8.21
CA PHE A 60 -2.69 -15.23 7.71
C PHE A 60 -2.61 -14.96 6.20
N ASP A 61 -3.18 -15.85 5.38
CA ASP A 61 -3.06 -15.82 3.92
C ASP A 61 -4.42 -15.73 3.20
N ALA A 62 -5.43 -15.19 3.88
CA ALA A 62 -6.79 -15.09 3.38
C ALA A 62 -7.20 -13.66 2.97
N VAL A 63 -6.23 -12.75 2.72
CA VAL A 63 -6.55 -11.40 2.27
C VAL A 63 -7.18 -11.45 0.88
N THR A 64 -8.29 -10.71 0.71
CA THR A 64 -8.98 -10.52 -0.57
C THR A 64 -8.62 -9.19 -1.23
N SER A 65 -8.84 -9.08 -2.54
CA SER A 65 -8.73 -7.77 -3.21
C SER A 65 -9.86 -6.84 -2.75
N ASN A 66 -9.58 -5.53 -2.60
CA ASN A 66 -10.52 -4.54 -2.08
C ASN A 66 -11.10 -4.91 -0.70
N PRO A 67 -10.25 -5.10 0.31
CA PRO A 67 -10.65 -5.68 1.60
C PRO A 67 -11.78 -4.89 2.27
N SER A 68 -12.68 -5.61 2.92
CA SER A 68 -13.80 -5.08 3.68
C SER A 68 -13.49 -4.99 5.18
N GLU A 69 -14.43 -4.43 5.95
CA GLU A 69 -14.34 -4.43 7.42
C GLU A 69 -14.29 -5.87 7.97
N ALA A 70 -15.07 -6.79 7.40
CA ALA A 70 -15.08 -8.19 7.78
C ALA A 70 -13.74 -8.91 7.52
N ASP A 71 -13.02 -8.53 6.45
CA ASP A 71 -11.68 -9.07 6.17
C ASP A 71 -10.68 -8.64 7.26
N VAL A 72 -10.72 -7.38 7.69
CA VAL A 72 -9.88 -6.88 8.78
C VAL A 72 -10.23 -7.54 10.11
N ASP A 73 -11.52 -7.71 10.42
CA ASP A 73 -11.97 -8.40 11.64
C ASP A 73 -11.54 -9.87 11.65
N THR A 74 -11.59 -10.55 10.49
CA THR A 74 -11.11 -11.93 10.34
C THR A 74 -9.60 -12.03 10.58
N CYS A 75 -8.83 -11.09 10.03
CA CYS A 75 -7.38 -11.01 10.24
C CYS A 75 -7.06 -10.77 11.73
N ARG A 76 -7.78 -9.84 12.39
CA ARG A 76 -7.62 -9.56 13.83
C ARG A 76 -7.95 -10.78 14.68
N ALA A 77 -9.01 -11.51 14.36
CA ALA A 77 -9.37 -12.74 15.08
C ALA A 77 -8.29 -13.82 14.94
N ALA A 78 -7.66 -13.94 13.76
CA ALA A 78 -6.53 -14.84 13.53
C ALA A 78 -5.29 -14.41 14.34
N LEU A 79 -4.98 -13.13 14.41
CA LEU A 79 -3.90 -12.58 15.25
C LEU A 79 -4.13 -12.93 16.74
N GLN A 80 -5.34 -12.70 17.22
CA GLN A 80 -5.71 -13.02 18.61
C GLN A 80 -5.66 -14.52 18.89
N SER A 81 -6.06 -15.35 17.92
CA SER A 81 -5.96 -16.82 18.04
C SER A 81 -4.50 -17.30 18.11
N ALA A 82 -3.59 -16.63 17.39
CA ALA A 82 -2.18 -16.99 17.33
C ALA A 82 -1.41 -16.59 18.61
N TYR A 83 -1.66 -15.38 19.12
CA TYR A 83 -0.84 -14.75 20.15
C TYR A 83 -1.61 -14.26 21.38
N GLY A 84 -2.93 -14.47 21.44
CA GLY A 84 -3.77 -14.00 22.54
C GLY A 84 -3.74 -12.47 22.69
N ASP A 85 -3.99 -12.00 23.91
CA ASP A 85 -4.04 -10.57 24.23
C ASP A 85 -2.65 -9.88 24.15
N SER A 86 -1.56 -10.65 24.15
CA SER A 86 -0.22 -10.10 24.03
C SER A 86 0.13 -9.68 22.60
N GLY A 87 -0.65 -10.10 21.59
CA GLY A 87 -0.47 -9.74 20.20
C GLY A 87 0.87 -10.19 19.59
N ALA A 88 1.17 -9.70 18.41
CA ALA A 88 2.46 -9.82 17.76
C ALA A 88 3.33 -8.59 18.05
N ASP A 89 4.65 -8.77 18.01
CA ASP A 89 5.60 -7.66 18.15
C ASP A 89 5.75 -6.90 16.83
N TRP A 90 5.53 -7.59 15.69
CA TRP A 90 5.49 -7.03 14.35
C TRP A 90 4.36 -7.63 13.51
N LEU A 91 3.66 -6.79 12.73
CA LEU A 91 2.83 -7.22 11.62
C LEU A 91 3.62 -7.05 10.33
N VAL A 92 3.74 -8.11 9.54
CA VAL A 92 4.46 -8.08 8.25
C VAL A 92 3.46 -8.26 7.13
N ALA A 93 3.31 -7.27 6.28
CA ALA A 93 2.44 -7.30 5.11
C ALA A 93 3.26 -7.61 3.86
N LEU A 94 3.11 -8.81 3.29
CA LEU A 94 3.74 -9.20 2.03
C LEU A 94 2.66 -9.33 0.95
N GLY A 95 2.61 -8.37 0.02
CA GLY A 95 1.59 -8.38 -1.04
C GLY A 95 1.35 -7.01 -1.67
N GLY A 96 0.22 -6.86 -2.34
CA GLY A 96 -0.24 -5.58 -2.86
C GLY A 96 -0.82 -4.67 -1.78
N GLY A 97 -1.39 -3.52 -2.21
CA GLY A 97 -2.02 -2.56 -1.30
C GLY A 97 -3.05 -3.17 -0.35
N SER A 98 -3.83 -4.17 -0.81
CA SER A 98 -4.82 -4.87 0.03
C SER A 98 -4.20 -5.54 1.26
N CYS A 99 -3.07 -6.23 1.11
CA CYS A 99 -2.38 -6.86 2.23
C CYS A 99 -1.86 -5.83 3.22
N ILE A 100 -1.32 -4.72 2.70
CA ILE A 100 -0.79 -3.62 3.52
C ILE A 100 -1.91 -2.92 4.28
N ASP A 101 -3.04 -2.67 3.61
CA ASP A 101 -4.21 -2.02 4.22
C ASP A 101 -4.85 -2.89 5.30
N VAL A 102 -4.97 -4.21 5.08
CA VAL A 102 -5.45 -5.15 6.11
C VAL A 102 -4.48 -5.18 7.30
N ALA A 103 -3.18 -5.14 7.07
CA ALA A 103 -2.20 -5.11 8.17
C ALA A 103 -2.30 -3.83 9.00
N LYS A 104 -2.41 -2.66 8.37
CA LYS A 104 -2.64 -1.38 9.07
C LYS A 104 -3.96 -1.40 9.87
N GLY A 105 -5.06 -1.86 9.23
CA GLY A 105 -6.35 -1.99 9.88
C GLY A 105 -6.31 -2.98 11.06
N CYS A 106 -5.68 -4.14 10.88
CA CYS A 106 -5.50 -5.15 11.93
C CYS A 106 -4.71 -4.58 13.12
N SER A 107 -3.61 -3.86 12.86
CA SER A 107 -2.82 -3.19 13.90
C SER A 107 -3.66 -2.17 14.67
N THR A 108 -4.42 -1.33 13.96
CA THR A 108 -5.32 -0.33 14.57
C THR A 108 -6.38 -0.97 15.45
N LEU A 109 -7.09 -1.99 14.95
CA LEU A 109 -8.15 -2.66 15.69
C LEU A 109 -7.64 -3.54 16.84
N ALA A 110 -6.45 -4.11 16.70
CA ALA A 110 -5.82 -4.87 17.79
C ALA A 110 -5.46 -3.96 18.98
N ALA A 111 -4.95 -2.76 18.69
CA ALA A 111 -4.57 -1.79 19.72
C ALA A 111 -5.78 -1.07 20.35
N SER A 112 -6.73 -0.63 19.54
CA SER A 112 -7.75 0.34 19.97
C SER A 112 -9.19 -0.19 19.92
N GLY A 113 -9.41 -1.40 19.37
CA GLY A 113 -10.74 -2.00 19.24
C GLY A 113 -11.64 -1.29 18.23
N GLY A 114 -12.95 -1.41 18.39
CA GLY A 114 -13.94 -0.78 17.51
C GLY A 114 -14.08 -1.48 16.16
N ARG A 115 -14.52 -0.74 15.16
CA ARG A 115 -14.67 -1.13 13.75
C ARG A 115 -13.89 -0.20 12.86
N MET A 116 -13.51 -0.63 11.65
CA MET A 116 -12.74 0.23 10.74
C MET A 116 -13.45 1.54 10.38
N ARG A 117 -14.78 1.54 10.30
CA ARG A 117 -15.59 2.76 10.08
C ARG A 117 -15.45 3.83 11.15
N ASP A 118 -15.09 3.44 12.38
CA ASP A 118 -14.89 4.38 13.51
C ASP A 118 -13.61 5.21 13.31
N TYR A 119 -12.71 4.74 12.43
CA TYR A 119 -11.44 5.39 12.08
C TYR A 119 -11.48 6.15 10.75
N LEU A 120 -12.67 6.41 10.20
CA LEU A 120 -12.81 7.19 8.96
C LEU A 120 -12.16 8.57 9.10
N GLY A 121 -11.24 8.88 8.21
CA GLY A 121 -10.38 10.06 8.30
C GLY A 121 -9.26 9.87 9.33
N HIS A 122 -8.61 10.98 9.74
CA HIS A 122 -7.57 10.97 10.76
C HIS A 122 -8.20 10.94 12.17
N GLN A 123 -8.45 9.76 12.67
CA GLN A 123 -8.84 9.58 14.07
C GLN A 123 -7.61 9.12 14.87
N PRO A 124 -7.30 9.76 16.01
CA PRO A 124 -6.20 9.32 16.85
C PRO A 124 -6.51 7.93 17.43
N THR A 125 -5.53 7.07 17.42
CA THR A 125 -5.60 5.77 18.08
C THR A 125 -5.36 5.94 19.58
N ALA A 126 -6.08 5.17 20.39
CA ALA A 126 -6.03 5.32 21.85
C ALA A 126 -4.76 4.71 22.46
N GLN A 127 -4.11 3.78 21.75
CA GLN A 127 -2.95 3.03 22.24
C GLN A 127 -1.90 2.90 21.16
N GLU A 128 -0.67 2.60 21.57
CA GLU A 128 0.44 2.29 20.69
C GLU A 128 0.12 1.02 19.88
N GLN A 129 0.33 1.11 18.57
CA GLN A 129 0.06 0.03 17.64
C GLN A 129 1.32 -0.82 17.41
N ALA A 130 1.15 -2.11 17.16
CA ALA A 130 2.24 -2.94 16.68
C ALA A 130 2.75 -2.39 15.34
N PRO A 131 4.08 -2.22 15.18
CA PRO A 131 4.65 -1.69 13.95
C PRO A 131 4.36 -2.60 12.75
N VAL A 132 4.14 -1.98 11.60
CA VAL A 132 3.95 -2.70 10.33
C VAL A 132 5.22 -2.62 9.50
N LEU A 133 5.71 -3.80 9.05
CA LEU A 133 6.68 -3.92 7.97
C LEU A 133 5.92 -4.18 6.67
N ALA A 134 5.93 -3.24 5.73
CA ALA A 134 5.30 -3.38 4.43
C ALA A 134 6.29 -3.89 3.38
N ILE A 135 5.91 -4.93 2.65
CA ILE A 135 6.72 -5.54 1.58
C ILE A 135 5.85 -5.60 0.31
N PRO A 136 5.76 -4.49 -0.46
CA PRO A 136 4.90 -4.42 -1.62
C PRO A 136 5.39 -5.33 -2.75
N THR A 137 4.46 -6.04 -3.37
CA THR A 137 4.70 -6.84 -4.59
C THR A 137 4.12 -6.17 -5.83
N THR A 138 3.47 -5.01 -5.66
CA THR A 138 2.94 -4.16 -6.72
C THR A 138 3.51 -2.75 -6.61
N ALA A 139 3.68 -2.07 -7.74
CA ALA A 139 4.18 -0.70 -7.80
C ALA A 139 3.02 0.24 -8.21
N GLY A 140 2.15 0.59 -7.26
CA GLY A 140 0.91 1.32 -7.61
C GLY A 140 0.36 2.17 -6.48
N THR A 141 -0.13 1.53 -5.45
CA THR A 141 -0.97 2.16 -4.43
C THR A 141 -0.25 3.14 -3.51
N GLY A 142 1.05 2.95 -3.30
CA GLY A 142 1.82 3.72 -2.30
C GLY A 142 1.38 3.45 -0.85
N SER A 143 0.57 2.41 -0.59
CA SER A 143 0.06 2.09 0.74
C SER A 143 1.17 1.80 1.75
N GLU A 144 2.34 1.39 1.26
CA GLU A 144 3.54 1.09 2.04
C GLU A 144 4.13 2.30 2.78
N VAL A 145 3.67 3.52 2.45
CA VAL A 145 4.17 4.76 3.07
C VAL A 145 3.05 5.69 3.56
N GLN A 146 1.80 5.26 3.45
CA GLN A 146 0.63 6.04 3.85
C GLN A 146 0.06 5.57 5.18
N SER A 147 -0.43 6.51 5.99
CA SER A 147 -1.11 6.22 7.26
C SER A 147 -2.56 5.73 7.08
N PHE A 148 -3.14 5.90 5.90
CA PHE A 148 -4.49 5.42 5.62
C PHE A 148 -4.52 3.97 5.19
N ALA A 149 -5.52 3.23 5.66
CA ALA A 149 -5.96 1.95 5.13
C ALA A 149 -7.25 2.14 4.32
N LEU A 150 -7.27 1.68 3.06
CA LEU A 150 -8.46 1.73 2.22
C LEU A 150 -9.30 0.48 2.42
N ILE A 151 -10.35 0.59 3.23
CA ILE A 151 -11.23 -0.52 3.61
C ILE A 151 -12.64 -0.27 3.09
N THR A 152 -13.26 -1.31 2.55
CA THR A 152 -14.64 -1.25 2.06
C THR A 152 -15.62 -1.37 3.23
N ASN A 153 -16.58 -0.46 3.30
CA ASN A 153 -17.67 -0.53 4.27
C ASN A 153 -18.66 -1.64 3.89
N ASP A 154 -18.90 -2.57 4.79
CA ASP A 154 -19.74 -3.75 4.53
C ASP A 154 -21.21 -3.41 4.22
N ASP A 155 -21.74 -2.33 4.82
CA ASP A 155 -23.14 -1.95 4.66
C ASP A 155 -23.40 -1.17 3.36
N THR A 156 -22.43 -0.36 2.92
CA THR A 156 -22.62 0.58 1.80
C THR A 156 -21.83 0.23 0.54
N GLY A 157 -20.86 -0.69 0.63
CA GLY A 157 -19.90 -1.00 -0.43
C GLY A 157 -18.91 0.13 -0.75
N ARG A 158 -18.91 1.23 0.02
CA ARG A 158 -18.02 2.38 -0.25
C ARG A 158 -16.64 2.15 0.32
N LYS A 159 -15.61 2.55 -0.44
CA LYS A 159 -14.24 2.62 0.06
C LYS A 159 -14.11 3.75 1.09
N MET A 160 -13.54 3.43 2.23
CA MET A 160 -13.25 4.34 3.33
C MET A 160 -11.74 4.49 3.46
N ALA A 161 -11.26 5.72 3.58
CA ALA A 161 -9.90 6.00 4.02
C ALA A 161 -9.90 6.04 5.56
N CYS A 162 -9.51 4.94 6.18
CA CYS A 162 -9.45 4.80 7.62
C CYS A 162 -8.05 5.15 8.11
N GLY A 163 -7.94 6.09 9.04
CA GLY A 163 -6.67 6.53 9.60
C GLY A 163 -6.06 5.47 10.55
N GLY A 164 -4.76 5.49 10.64
CA GLY A 164 -3.94 4.63 11.50
C GLY A 164 -2.51 5.11 11.51
N GLU A 165 -1.58 4.18 11.73
CA GLU A 165 -0.15 4.46 11.62
C GLU A 165 0.37 4.08 10.23
N ALA A 166 1.28 4.89 9.69
CA ALA A 166 2.03 4.49 8.51
C ALA A 166 2.95 3.31 8.85
N PRO A 167 3.23 2.40 7.90
CA PRO A 167 4.22 1.35 8.13
C PRO A 167 5.53 1.91 8.67
N ALA A 168 6.10 1.27 9.69
CA ALA A 168 7.37 1.71 10.28
C ALA A 168 8.52 1.57 9.27
N VAL A 169 8.48 0.49 8.48
CA VAL A 169 9.48 0.20 7.45
C VAL A 169 8.78 -0.34 6.20
N ALA A 170 9.29 0.01 5.01
CA ALA A 170 8.89 -0.59 3.75
C ALA A 170 10.12 -1.15 3.01
N ILE A 171 10.03 -2.43 2.57
CA ILE A 171 11.05 -3.08 1.76
C ILE A 171 10.62 -3.08 0.30
N LEU A 172 11.34 -2.35 -0.54
CA LEU A 172 11.08 -2.18 -1.96
C LEU A 172 12.02 -3.10 -2.78
N ASP A 173 11.70 -4.40 -2.83
CA ASP A 173 12.48 -5.41 -3.56
C ASP A 173 11.88 -5.64 -4.96
N PRO A 174 12.56 -5.24 -6.05
CA PRO A 174 12.04 -5.40 -7.40
C PRO A 174 11.85 -6.86 -7.82
N ASP A 175 12.56 -7.82 -7.21
CA ASP A 175 12.38 -9.25 -7.50
C ASP A 175 10.96 -9.72 -7.18
N LEU A 176 10.29 -9.12 -6.19
CA LEU A 176 8.93 -9.50 -5.79
C LEU A 176 7.86 -9.05 -6.80
N THR A 177 8.16 -8.04 -7.60
CA THR A 177 7.23 -7.55 -8.61
C THR A 177 7.25 -8.35 -9.91
N ARG A 178 8.21 -9.26 -10.11
CA ARG A 178 8.34 -10.07 -11.34
C ARG A 178 7.19 -11.06 -11.53
N SER A 179 6.59 -11.53 -10.44
CA SER A 179 5.43 -12.44 -10.47
C SER A 179 4.11 -11.75 -10.77
N GLN A 180 4.09 -10.41 -10.81
CA GLN A 180 2.90 -9.62 -11.05
C GLN A 180 2.37 -9.88 -12.47
N PRO A 181 1.08 -10.26 -12.65
CA PRO A 181 0.48 -10.42 -13.96
C PRO A 181 0.57 -9.11 -14.77
N PRO A 182 0.79 -9.17 -16.09
CA PRO A 182 0.96 -7.95 -16.92
C PRO A 182 -0.17 -6.94 -16.81
N PHE A 183 -1.41 -7.41 -16.70
CA PHE A 183 -2.57 -6.54 -16.53
C PHE A 183 -2.54 -5.80 -15.18
N VAL A 184 -2.18 -6.52 -14.10
CA VAL A 184 -2.05 -5.91 -12.76
C VAL A 184 -0.90 -4.90 -12.75
N ALA A 185 0.23 -5.22 -13.41
CA ALA A 185 1.36 -4.29 -13.55
C ALA A 185 0.96 -3.00 -14.29
N ALA A 186 0.18 -3.13 -15.37
CA ALA A 186 -0.33 -1.98 -16.12
C ALA A 186 -1.27 -1.11 -15.28
N CYS A 187 -2.24 -1.74 -14.60
CA CYS A 187 -3.17 -1.03 -13.72
C CYS A 187 -2.44 -0.32 -12.57
N SER A 188 -1.51 -1.00 -11.91
CA SER A 188 -0.71 -0.41 -10.82
C SER A 188 0.12 0.78 -11.31
N GLY A 189 0.76 0.66 -12.48
CA GLY A 189 1.54 1.76 -13.05
C GLY A 189 0.69 2.97 -13.46
N LEU A 190 -0.52 2.74 -13.99
CA LEU A 190 -1.49 3.82 -14.26
C LEU A 190 -1.94 4.51 -12.98
N ASP A 191 -2.10 3.77 -11.89
CA ASP A 191 -2.44 4.31 -10.59
C ASP A 191 -1.32 5.20 -10.06
N THR A 192 -0.06 4.74 -10.10
CA THR A 192 1.12 5.55 -9.75
C THR A 192 1.20 6.83 -10.58
N LEU A 193 0.94 6.73 -11.90
CA LEU A 193 0.93 7.88 -12.80
C LEU A 193 -0.13 8.91 -12.38
N ALA A 194 -1.34 8.45 -12.07
CA ALA A 194 -2.42 9.31 -11.63
C ALA A 194 -2.13 9.96 -10.27
N HIS A 195 -1.57 9.20 -9.33
CA HIS A 195 -1.11 9.71 -8.04
C HIS A 195 -0.12 10.87 -8.22
N ALA A 196 0.90 10.70 -9.08
CA ALA A 196 1.89 11.74 -9.35
C ALA A 196 1.26 13.00 -9.93
N VAL A 197 0.30 12.86 -10.90
CA VAL A 197 -0.37 13.99 -11.52
C VAL A 197 -1.33 14.69 -10.55
N GLU A 198 -2.19 13.95 -9.87
CA GLU A 198 -3.22 14.54 -9.02
C GLU A 198 -2.65 15.23 -7.79
N THR A 199 -1.63 14.64 -7.14
CA THR A 199 -0.97 15.27 -5.98
C THR A 199 -0.22 16.54 -6.35
N ALA A 200 0.20 16.70 -7.61
CA ALA A 200 0.82 17.94 -8.10
C ALA A 200 -0.18 19.07 -8.33
N VAL A 201 -1.46 18.76 -8.62
CA VAL A 201 -2.46 19.76 -9.03
C VAL A 201 -3.61 19.94 -8.03
N THR A 202 -3.71 19.12 -7.01
CA THR A 202 -4.75 19.24 -5.97
C THR A 202 -4.70 20.59 -5.25
N ASN A 203 -5.85 21.10 -4.80
CA ASN A 203 -5.94 22.36 -4.09
C ASN A 203 -5.28 22.36 -2.71
N VAL A 204 -5.07 21.16 -2.14
CA VAL A 204 -4.43 20.97 -0.83
C VAL A 204 -2.96 20.55 -0.95
N ARG A 205 -2.35 20.72 -2.14
CA ARG A 205 -0.94 20.43 -2.34
C ARG A 205 -0.05 21.27 -1.44
N THR A 206 1.05 20.67 -1.02
CA THR A 206 2.10 21.30 -0.21
C THR A 206 3.42 21.32 -0.99
N THR A 207 4.42 22.03 -0.50
CA THR A 207 5.78 21.97 -1.08
C THR A 207 6.33 20.54 -1.05
N ALA A 208 6.04 19.79 0.04
CA ALA A 208 6.43 18.40 0.18
C ALA A 208 5.74 17.51 -0.88
N SER A 209 4.40 17.60 -1.01
CA SER A 209 3.68 16.79 -1.99
C SER A 209 4.12 17.08 -3.41
N LEU A 210 4.40 18.35 -3.76
CA LEU A 210 4.94 18.73 -5.07
C LEU A 210 6.31 18.11 -5.34
N HIS A 211 7.21 18.12 -4.35
CA HIS A 211 8.53 17.52 -4.49
C HIS A 211 8.42 16.03 -4.84
N TYR A 212 7.65 15.27 -4.05
CA TYR A 212 7.49 13.83 -4.24
C TYR A 212 6.62 13.48 -5.47
N ALA A 213 5.63 14.30 -5.83
CA ALA A 213 4.88 14.15 -7.08
C ALA A 213 5.78 14.27 -8.31
N HIS A 214 6.69 15.26 -8.33
CA HIS A 214 7.67 15.42 -9.40
C HIS A 214 8.69 14.26 -9.44
N GLU A 215 9.14 13.77 -8.30
CA GLU A 215 10.01 12.57 -8.24
C GLU A 215 9.28 11.35 -8.83
N ALA A 216 8.04 11.09 -8.38
CA ALA A 216 7.22 10.00 -8.90
C ALA A 216 7.00 10.12 -10.41
N TRP A 217 6.65 11.30 -10.91
CA TRP A 217 6.49 11.56 -12.34
C TRP A 217 7.74 11.21 -13.15
N ARG A 218 8.92 11.69 -12.75
CA ARG A 218 10.19 11.43 -13.45
C ARG A 218 10.51 9.95 -13.53
N LEU A 219 10.19 9.19 -12.47
CA LEU A 219 10.42 7.75 -12.43
C LEU A 219 9.41 7.01 -13.32
N VAL A 220 8.11 7.36 -13.26
CA VAL A 220 7.05 6.73 -14.07
C VAL A 220 7.27 7.01 -15.54
N GLU A 221 7.49 8.26 -15.94
CA GLU A 221 7.66 8.67 -17.34
C GLU A 221 8.70 7.82 -18.10
N ARG A 222 9.78 7.48 -17.40
CA ARG A 222 10.92 6.76 -18.01
C ARG A 222 10.83 5.25 -17.88
N ASN A 223 10.10 4.73 -16.90
CA ASN A 223 10.20 3.32 -16.51
C ASN A 223 8.89 2.54 -16.62
N PHE A 224 7.74 3.20 -16.75
CA PHE A 224 6.46 2.50 -16.82
C PHE A 224 6.38 1.57 -18.03
N GLU A 225 6.57 2.11 -19.23
CA GLU A 225 6.55 1.29 -20.47
C GLU A 225 7.67 0.24 -20.48
N PRO A 226 8.94 0.55 -20.14
CA PRO A 226 9.99 -0.47 -20.01
C PRO A 226 9.62 -1.59 -19.04
N SER A 227 9.06 -1.28 -17.87
CA SER A 227 8.69 -2.29 -16.87
C SER A 227 7.61 -3.27 -17.35
N LEU A 228 6.76 -2.84 -18.28
CA LEU A 228 5.74 -3.69 -18.91
C LEU A 228 6.28 -4.51 -20.06
N ARG A 229 7.10 -3.89 -20.94
CA ARG A 229 7.64 -4.54 -22.13
C ARG A 229 8.80 -5.50 -21.83
N GLN A 230 9.53 -5.25 -20.75
CA GLN A 230 10.69 -6.02 -20.31
C GLN A 230 10.50 -6.41 -18.84
N PRO A 231 9.68 -7.43 -18.55
CA PRO A 231 9.34 -7.84 -17.17
C PRO A 231 10.55 -8.22 -16.31
N ASP A 232 11.66 -8.56 -16.92
CA ASP A 232 12.92 -8.90 -16.24
C ASP A 232 13.87 -7.70 -16.05
N ASP A 233 13.51 -6.51 -16.52
CA ASP A 233 14.28 -5.28 -16.25
C ASP A 233 14.04 -4.83 -14.79
N LEU A 234 14.91 -5.30 -13.92
CA LEU A 234 14.86 -4.99 -12.48
C LEU A 234 15.14 -3.50 -12.19
N ASN A 235 15.84 -2.79 -13.07
CA ASN A 235 16.04 -1.35 -12.91
C ASN A 235 14.73 -0.59 -13.13
N ALA A 236 13.98 -0.93 -14.20
CA ALA A 236 12.68 -0.34 -14.45
C ALA A 236 11.68 -0.69 -13.33
N ARG A 237 11.67 -1.94 -12.85
CA ARG A 237 10.81 -2.35 -11.73
C ARG A 237 11.17 -1.67 -10.42
N SER A 238 12.46 -1.53 -10.10
CA SER A 238 12.93 -0.79 -8.94
C SER A 238 12.52 0.68 -9.00
N ALA A 239 12.64 1.29 -10.20
CA ALA A 239 12.19 2.66 -10.41
C ALA A 239 10.68 2.81 -10.21
N MET A 240 9.86 1.84 -10.67
CA MET A 240 8.41 1.86 -10.47
C MET A 240 8.02 1.69 -8.99
N LEU A 241 8.68 0.82 -8.22
CA LEU A 241 8.46 0.72 -6.77
C LEU A 241 8.78 2.05 -6.06
N ARG A 242 9.91 2.66 -6.40
CA ARG A 242 10.27 3.97 -5.84
C ARG A 242 9.29 5.06 -6.27
N ALA A 243 8.77 5.00 -7.51
CA ALA A 243 7.73 5.91 -7.98
C ALA A 243 6.45 5.77 -7.16
N SER A 244 6.00 4.52 -6.89
CA SER A 244 4.85 4.22 -6.04
C SER A 244 5.04 4.79 -4.64
N ALA A 245 6.17 4.54 -4.00
CA ALA A 245 6.48 5.09 -2.68
C ALA A 245 6.51 6.63 -2.69
N ALA A 246 7.17 7.25 -3.67
CA ALA A 246 7.19 8.72 -3.78
C ALA A 246 5.78 9.29 -3.98
N ALA A 247 4.96 8.68 -4.84
CA ALA A 247 3.57 9.06 -5.03
C ALA A 247 2.74 8.90 -3.74
N GLY A 248 2.96 7.82 -2.99
CA GLY A 248 2.34 7.59 -1.69
C GLY A 248 2.70 8.67 -0.66
N ILE A 249 3.97 9.07 -0.59
CA ILE A 249 4.41 10.19 0.26
C ILE A 249 3.76 11.52 -0.19
N ALA A 250 3.61 11.72 -1.50
CA ALA A 250 2.90 12.90 -2.01
C ALA A 250 1.43 12.91 -1.56
N ILE A 251 0.73 11.77 -1.60
CA ILE A 251 -0.65 11.63 -1.11
C ILE A 251 -0.74 11.93 0.38
N GLU A 252 0.17 11.37 1.20
CA GLU A 252 0.20 11.59 2.65
C GLU A 252 0.35 13.07 3.01
N ASN A 253 1.02 13.87 2.16
CA ASN A 253 1.24 15.30 2.36
C ASN A 253 0.28 16.20 1.57
N SER A 254 -0.75 15.62 0.95
CA SER A 254 -1.81 16.33 0.23
C SER A 254 -3.11 15.51 0.26
N MET A 255 -3.66 15.25 -0.84
CA MET A 255 -4.76 14.31 -1.10
C MET A 255 -4.82 14.09 -2.62
N LEU A 256 -5.68 13.19 -3.04
CA LEU A 256 -5.98 12.92 -4.45
C LEU A 256 -7.01 13.92 -5.02
N GLY A 257 -7.35 13.77 -6.30
CA GLY A 257 -8.21 14.68 -7.02
C GLY A 257 -9.43 14.01 -7.67
N ALA A 258 -9.87 14.61 -8.77
CA ALA A 258 -11.12 14.26 -9.44
C ALA A 258 -11.06 12.90 -10.15
N ALA A 259 -9.89 12.46 -10.67
CA ALA A 259 -9.78 11.16 -11.34
C ALA A 259 -10.07 10.01 -10.39
N HIS A 260 -9.50 10.04 -9.18
CA HIS A 260 -9.80 9.06 -8.14
C HIS A 260 -11.24 9.15 -7.64
N SER A 261 -11.77 10.37 -7.46
CA SER A 261 -13.16 10.56 -7.05
C SER A 261 -14.15 9.98 -8.06
N MET A 262 -13.85 10.05 -9.35
CA MET A 262 -14.67 9.48 -10.43
C MET A 262 -14.43 7.97 -10.60
N ALA A 263 -13.23 7.48 -10.32
CA ALA A 263 -12.88 6.06 -10.42
C ALA A 263 -13.48 5.21 -9.30
N ASN A 264 -13.60 5.74 -8.08
CA ASN A 264 -14.12 5.01 -6.93
C ASN A 264 -15.51 4.40 -7.16
N PRO A 265 -16.53 5.13 -7.70
CA PRO A 265 -17.82 4.53 -8.04
C PRO A 265 -17.73 3.44 -9.12
N LEU A 266 -16.81 3.58 -10.08
CA LEU A 266 -16.61 2.58 -11.13
C LEU A 266 -16.08 1.27 -10.55
N THR A 267 -15.15 1.35 -9.62
CA THR A 267 -14.65 0.19 -8.89
C THR A 267 -15.75 -0.44 -8.01
N THR A 268 -16.49 0.38 -7.27
CA THR A 268 -17.49 -0.11 -6.30
C THR A 268 -18.72 -0.73 -6.96
N HIS A 269 -19.24 -0.11 -8.05
CA HIS A 269 -20.52 -0.51 -8.63
C HIS A 269 -20.39 -1.41 -9.87
N PHE A 270 -19.24 -1.39 -10.54
CA PHE A 270 -19.02 -2.08 -11.80
C PHE A 270 -17.85 -3.06 -11.77
N ASP A 271 -17.21 -3.22 -10.61
CA ASP A 271 -16.07 -4.12 -10.39
C ASP A 271 -14.88 -3.88 -11.37
N ILE A 272 -14.75 -2.64 -11.85
CA ILE A 272 -13.62 -2.25 -12.69
C ILE A 272 -12.37 -2.16 -11.80
N VAL A 273 -11.27 -2.77 -12.23
CA VAL A 273 -10.00 -2.70 -11.50
C VAL A 273 -9.59 -1.25 -11.28
N HIS A 274 -9.24 -0.88 -10.05
CA HIS A 274 -9.06 0.51 -9.61
C HIS A 274 -8.13 1.31 -10.52
N GLY A 275 -6.90 0.82 -10.77
CA GLY A 275 -5.95 1.52 -11.64
C GLY A 275 -6.41 1.64 -13.09
N GLN A 276 -7.23 0.69 -13.60
CA GLN A 276 -7.88 0.82 -14.90
C GLN A 276 -8.90 1.97 -14.89
N ALA A 277 -9.76 2.03 -13.87
CA ALA A 277 -10.76 3.10 -13.73
C ALA A 277 -10.09 4.48 -13.62
N VAL A 278 -9.08 4.60 -12.78
CA VAL A 278 -8.31 5.85 -12.61
C VAL A 278 -7.63 6.25 -13.93
N GLY A 279 -6.94 5.31 -14.59
CA GLY A 279 -6.27 5.56 -15.87
C GLY A 279 -7.22 6.01 -16.98
N GLN A 280 -8.48 5.54 -16.98
CA GLN A 280 -9.51 5.98 -17.92
C GLN A 280 -10.02 7.39 -17.61
N MET A 281 -10.12 7.77 -16.33
CA MET A 281 -10.62 9.09 -15.93
C MET A 281 -9.55 10.19 -16.04
N LEU A 282 -8.29 9.86 -15.81
CA LEU A 282 -7.20 10.83 -15.76
C LEU A 282 -7.10 11.76 -16.97
N PRO A 283 -7.18 11.30 -18.23
CA PRO A 283 -7.07 12.19 -19.39
C PRO A 283 -8.16 13.27 -19.45
N PHE A 284 -9.37 12.96 -18.99
CA PHE A 284 -10.48 13.93 -18.95
C PHE A 284 -10.23 14.98 -17.89
N VAL A 285 -9.75 14.58 -16.71
CA VAL A 285 -9.42 15.51 -15.62
C VAL A 285 -8.26 16.42 -16.02
N VAL A 286 -7.22 15.90 -16.67
CA VAL A 286 -6.08 16.70 -17.16
C VAL A 286 -6.56 17.76 -18.15
N ARG A 287 -7.41 17.39 -19.12
CA ARG A 287 -7.98 18.36 -20.09
C ARG A 287 -8.81 19.42 -19.39
N PHE A 288 -9.73 19.01 -18.50
CA PHE A 288 -10.56 19.94 -17.75
C PHE A 288 -9.71 20.95 -16.96
N ASN A 289 -8.69 20.49 -16.26
CA ASN A 289 -7.79 21.36 -15.50
C ASN A 289 -6.99 22.31 -16.39
N ALA A 290 -6.59 21.87 -17.60
CA ALA A 290 -5.85 22.70 -18.54
C ALA A 290 -6.70 23.85 -19.14
N GLU A 291 -8.00 23.60 -19.32
CA GLU A 291 -8.96 24.56 -19.90
C GLU A 291 -9.49 25.56 -18.87
N ASN A 292 -9.45 25.22 -17.57
CA ASN A 292 -10.04 26.00 -16.49
C ASN A 292 -8.97 26.54 -15.52
N LYS A 293 -7.90 27.13 -16.05
CA LYS A 293 -6.83 27.77 -15.29
C LYS A 293 -7.24 29.14 -14.76
#